data_79ad9c1c38764292383e675bce65b49b
#
_entry.id   79ad9c1c38764292383e675bce65b49b
#
_cell.length_a   1.000
_cell.length_b   1.000
_cell.length_c   1.000
_cell.angle_alpha   90.00
_cell.angle_beta   90.00
_cell.angle_gamma   90.00
#
_symmetry.space_group_name_H-M   'P 1'
#
loop_
_entity.id
_entity.type
_entity.pdbx_description
1 polymer ?
#
loop_
_entity_poly.entity_id
_entity_poly.type
_entity_poly.pdbx_seq_one_letter_code
_entity_poly.pdbx_strand_id
1 'polypeptide(L)'
;KERRGATTLLPTDHGPGEAVVGGVLAKLLARLVSVGGAIPPTLATGYVVPFDPEWFKIVALDLLDEAGVQLLFHAFASGVLGEERVEGVIFETKSGPLAIRARVTVDCTGDADVAVQAGTPCEIGRADGLVQPMTLMFRMAEFQRAAFEAYIKENPKQWRGVHGLWDLVREATQAGVLKLPREDILFFATPHEGEVSVNSTRV
;
A
#
# COMPACT_ATOMS: atom_id res chain seq x y z
N LYS A 1 21.74 7.31 8.38
CA LYS A 1 20.92 8.06 7.40
C LYS A 1 19.75 7.14 7.03
N GLU A 2 18.58 7.48 7.51
CA GLU A 2 17.38 6.67 7.26
C GLU A 2 16.92 6.87 5.82
N ARG A 3 16.79 5.77 5.10
CA ARG A 3 16.03 5.75 3.86
C ARG A 3 14.57 6.02 4.23
N ARG A 4 14.07 7.19 3.93
CA ARG A 4 12.64 7.43 3.98
C ARG A 4 12.00 6.54 2.93
N GLY A 5 11.04 5.76 3.37
CA GLY A 5 10.56 4.54 2.76
C GLY A 5 10.14 4.57 1.30
N ALA A 6 9.76 3.41 0.80
CA ALA A 6 9.37 3.12 -0.58
C ALA A 6 8.18 3.94 -1.13
N THR A 7 7.57 4.79 -0.31
CA THR A 7 6.46 5.68 -0.68
C THR A 7 6.92 7.07 -1.16
N THR A 8 8.23 7.36 -1.16
CA THR A 8 8.75 8.63 -1.66
C THR A 8 9.07 8.53 -3.14
N LEU A 9 8.53 9.45 -3.93
CA LEU A 9 8.83 9.56 -5.37
C LEU A 9 10.20 10.21 -5.64
N LEU A 10 10.81 10.84 -4.63
CA LEU A 10 12.03 11.59 -4.77
C LEU A 10 13.07 11.12 -3.76
N PRO A 11 14.37 11.07 -4.13
CA PRO A 11 15.44 10.78 -3.20
C PRO A 11 15.54 11.92 -2.17
N THR A 12 15.43 11.57 -0.90
CA THR A 12 15.42 12.55 0.20
C THR A 12 16.82 12.95 0.70
N ASP A 13 17.84 12.24 0.27
CA ASP A 13 19.22 12.41 0.76
C ASP A 13 20.00 13.51 0.01
N HIS A 14 19.44 14.07 -1.05
CA HIS A 14 20.12 14.97 -1.98
C HIS A 14 19.45 16.34 -2.17
N GLY A 15 18.81 16.86 -1.11
CA GLY A 15 18.13 18.16 -1.18
C GLY A 15 16.75 18.08 -1.86
N PRO A 16 16.38 19.03 -2.73
CA PRO A 16 15.06 19.05 -3.37
C PRO A 16 14.76 17.83 -4.23
N GLY A 17 15.78 17.03 -4.57
CA GLY A 17 15.65 15.76 -5.25
C GLY A 17 15.19 15.89 -6.71
N GLU A 18 15.33 14.78 -7.42
CA GLU A 18 14.87 14.62 -8.80
C GLU A 18 13.90 13.44 -8.87
N ALA A 19 12.81 13.57 -9.62
CA ALA A 19 11.87 12.48 -9.83
C ALA A 19 12.54 11.35 -10.64
N VAL A 20 12.67 10.18 -10.03
CA VAL A 20 13.31 9.01 -10.66
C VAL A 20 12.31 8.00 -11.22
N VAL A 21 11.02 8.18 -10.94
CA VAL A 21 9.92 7.33 -11.42
C VAL A 21 8.92 8.20 -12.18
N GLY A 22 8.58 7.75 -13.39
CA GLY A 22 7.66 8.45 -14.30
C GLY A 22 6.55 7.52 -14.82
N GLY A 23 6.09 7.77 -16.04
CA GLY A 23 5.12 6.94 -16.74
C GLY A 23 3.76 6.89 -16.08
N VAL A 24 3.20 5.68 -15.89
CA VAL A 24 1.85 5.48 -15.34
C VAL A 24 1.71 6.07 -13.95
N LEU A 25 2.71 5.90 -13.07
CA LEU A 25 2.67 6.44 -11.72
C LEU A 25 2.57 7.96 -11.71
N ALA A 26 3.34 8.64 -12.57
CA ALA A 26 3.28 10.10 -12.67
C ALA A 26 1.91 10.58 -13.17
N LYS A 27 1.30 9.88 -14.14
CA LYS A 27 -0.06 10.19 -14.62
C LYS A 27 -1.11 10.00 -13.53
N LEU A 28 -1.05 8.87 -12.82
CA LEU A 28 -1.95 8.56 -11.71
C LEU A 28 -1.86 9.64 -10.63
N LEU A 29 -0.63 10.00 -10.20
CA LEU A 29 -0.42 11.02 -9.19
C LEU A 29 -0.93 12.40 -9.64
N ALA A 30 -0.62 12.82 -10.86
CA ALA A 30 -1.09 14.10 -11.39
C ALA A 30 -2.62 14.19 -11.38
N ARG A 31 -3.31 13.11 -11.76
CA ARG A 31 -4.77 13.06 -11.69
C ARG A 31 -5.30 13.07 -10.27
N LEU A 32 -4.73 12.27 -9.38
CA LEU A 32 -5.14 12.28 -7.97
C LEU A 32 -5.01 13.66 -7.36
N VAL A 33 -3.92 14.37 -7.63
CA VAL A 33 -3.73 15.74 -7.17
C VAL A 33 -4.78 16.68 -7.78
N SER A 34 -5.08 16.55 -9.09
CA SER A 34 -6.04 17.43 -9.76
C SER A 34 -7.48 17.32 -9.25
N VAL A 35 -7.86 16.16 -8.68
CA VAL A 35 -9.18 15.93 -8.07
C VAL A 35 -9.17 16.11 -6.55
N GLY A 36 -8.06 16.56 -5.96
CA GLY A 36 -7.92 16.68 -4.51
C GLY A 36 -7.75 15.34 -3.78
N GLY A 37 -7.58 14.25 -4.51
CA GLY A 37 -7.41 12.89 -3.97
C GLY A 37 -6.01 12.57 -3.50
N ALA A 38 -5.03 13.47 -3.68
CA ALA A 38 -3.69 13.33 -3.13
C ALA A 38 -3.03 14.69 -2.86
N ILE A 39 -2.14 14.70 -1.88
CA ILE A 39 -1.22 15.82 -1.62
C ILE A 39 0.07 15.55 -2.41
N PRO A 40 0.53 16.50 -3.24
CA PRO A 40 1.74 16.29 -4.04
C PRO A 40 2.98 16.11 -3.15
N PRO A 41 3.99 15.35 -3.59
CA PRO A 41 5.24 15.21 -2.85
C PRO A 41 5.99 16.55 -2.78
N THR A 42 6.29 16.99 -1.57
CA THR A 42 7.03 18.23 -1.28
C THR A 42 8.07 17.96 -0.22
N LEU A 43 8.99 18.91 -0.05
CA LEU A 43 9.94 18.87 1.07
C LEU A 43 9.21 18.84 2.43
N ALA A 44 8.11 19.58 2.56
CA ALA A 44 7.30 19.62 3.78
C ALA A 44 6.65 18.26 4.09
N THR A 45 6.23 17.50 3.07
CA THR A 45 5.70 16.14 3.24
C THR A 45 6.81 15.09 3.35
N GLY A 46 8.08 15.48 3.27
CA GLY A 46 9.20 14.54 3.14
C GLY A 46 9.10 13.67 1.91
N TYR A 47 8.44 14.18 0.86
CA TYR A 47 8.14 13.50 -0.40
C TYR A 47 7.25 12.26 -0.27
N VAL A 48 6.57 12.09 0.86
CA VAL A 48 5.46 11.15 1.01
C VAL A 48 4.24 11.74 0.32
N VAL A 49 3.44 10.88 -0.30
CA VAL A 49 2.20 11.27 -0.98
C VAL A 49 1.02 10.75 -0.15
N PRO A 50 0.42 11.59 0.70
CA PRO A 50 -0.87 11.28 1.29
C PRO A 50 -1.93 11.21 0.20
N PHE A 51 -2.73 10.16 0.18
CA PHE A 51 -3.79 10.01 -0.82
C PHE A 51 -5.06 9.42 -0.21
N ASP A 52 -6.17 9.69 -0.87
CA ASP A 52 -7.47 9.09 -0.59
C ASP A 52 -7.61 7.79 -1.39
N PRO A 53 -7.78 6.63 -0.74
CA PRO A 53 -7.90 5.35 -1.43
C PRO A 53 -9.17 5.23 -2.28
N GLU A 54 -10.24 5.98 -1.99
CA GLU A 54 -11.43 5.97 -2.81
C GLU A 54 -11.21 6.73 -4.13
N TRP A 55 -10.59 7.91 -4.07
CA TRP A 55 -10.16 8.61 -5.27
C TRP A 55 -9.13 7.83 -6.08
N PHE A 56 -8.23 7.11 -5.40
CA PHE A 56 -7.27 6.25 -6.07
C PHE A 56 -7.96 5.20 -6.95
N LYS A 57 -9.00 4.53 -6.43
CA LYS A 57 -9.77 3.55 -7.19
C LYS A 57 -10.42 4.16 -8.43
N ILE A 58 -11.07 5.32 -8.27
CA ILE A 58 -11.75 6.01 -9.37
C ILE A 58 -10.75 6.40 -10.46
N VAL A 59 -9.67 7.08 -10.09
CA VAL A 59 -8.66 7.55 -11.04
C VAL A 59 -7.94 6.38 -11.73
N ALA A 60 -7.69 5.29 -11.02
CA ALA A 60 -7.10 4.09 -11.63
C ALA A 60 -8.03 3.47 -12.66
N LEU A 61 -9.35 3.39 -12.37
CA LEU A 61 -10.34 2.91 -13.32
C LEU A 61 -10.43 3.77 -14.56
N ASP A 62 -10.45 5.10 -14.40
CA ASP A 62 -10.47 6.04 -15.52
C ASP A 62 -9.24 5.87 -16.43
N LEU A 63 -8.05 5.70 -15.85
CA LEU A 63 -6.83 5.48 -16.61
C LEU A 63 -6.84 4.15 -17.38
N LEU A 64 -7.45 3.12 -16.81
CA LEU A 64 -7.59 1.81 -17.46
C LEU A 64 -8.62 1.88 -18.60
N ASP A 65 -9.74 2.55 -18.38
CA ASP A 65 -10.78 2.76 -19.40
C ASP A 65 -10.23 3.56 -20.59
N GLU A 66 -9.55 4.66 -20.34
CA GLU A 66 -8.87 5.46 -21.39
C GLU A 66 -7.85 4.66 -22.18
N ALA A 67 -7.20 3.67 -21.56
CA ALA A 67 -6.27 2.77 -22.21
C ALA A 67 -6.96 1.63 -22.99
N GLY A 68 -8.30 1.54 -22.94
CA GLY A 68 -9.08 0.49 -23.58
C GLY A 68 -8.92 -0.90 -22.91
N VAL A 69 -8.56 -0.94 -21.63
CA VAL A 69 -8.39 -2.18 -20.88
C VAL A 69 -9.75 -2.73 -20.51
N GLN A 70 -9.99 -4.01 -20.83
CA GLN A 70 -11.17 -4.73 -20.37
C GLN A 70 -10.96 -5.22 -18.94
N LEU A 71 -11.86 -4.85 -18.05
CA LEU A 71 -11.78 -5.17 -16.62
C LEU A 71 -12.74 -6.31 -16.27
N LEU A 72 -12.25 -7.26 -15.47
CA LEU A 72 -13.05 -8.31 -14.87
C LEU A 72 -12.87 -8.28 -13.35
N PHE A 73 -13.89 -7.80 -12.64
CA PHE A 73 -13.92 -7.77 -11.18
C PHE A 73 -14.60 -9.02 -10.59
N HIS A 74 -14.38 -9.24 -9.30
CA HIS A 74 -14.97 -10.36 -8.56
C HIS A 74 -14.68 -11.72 -9.24
N ALA A 75 -13.46 -11.85 -9.76
CA ALA A 75 -12.94 -13.03 -10.40
C ALA A 75 -11.66 -13.48 -9.70
N PHE A 76 -11.65 -14.72 -9.25
CA PHE A 76 -10.50 -15.31 -8.55
C PHE A 76 -9.77 -16.27 -9.49
N ALA A 77 -8.47 -16.07 -9.69
CA ALA A 77 -7.67 -16.96 -10.53
C ALA A 77 -7.52 -18.32 -9.83
N SER A 78 -8.09 -19.37 -10.43
CA SER A 78 -8.18 -20.72 -9.84
C SER A 78 -7.42 -21.78 -10.62
N GLY A 79 -6.93 -21.47 -11.82
CA GLY A 79 -6.18 -22.42 -12.64
C GLY A 79 -5.61 -21.78 -13.89
N VAL A 80 -4.84 -22.57 -14.63
CA VAL A 80 -4.27 -22.18 -15.92
C VAL A 80 -4.72 -23.12 -17.03
N LEU A 81 -4.71 -22.61 -18.26
CA LEU A 81 -4.90 -23.38 -19.48
C LEU A 81 -3.53 -23.67 -20.11
N GLY A 82 -3.38 -24.89 -20.63
CA GLY A 82 -2.17 -25.36 -21.29
C GLY A 82 -1.26 -26.16 -20.34
N GLU A 83 -0.51 -27.11 -20.89
CA GLU A 83 0.37 -28.03 -20.14
C GLU A 83 1.84 -27.58 -20.21
N GLU A 84 2.34 -27.28 -21.40
CA GLU A 84 3.74 -26.87 -21.61
C GLU A 84 3.96 -25.36 -21.45
N ARG A 85 2.90 -24.60 -21.65
CA ARG A 85 2.91 -23.12 -21.51
C ARG A 85 1.55 -22.62 -21.05
N VAL A 86 1.52 -21.50 -20.39
CA VAL A 86 0.26 -20.83 -20.04
C VAL A 86 -0.37 -20.23 -21.30
N GLU A 87 -1.54 -20.76 -21.69
CA GLU A 87 -2.34 -20.29 -22.81
C GLU A 87 -3.50 -19.40 -22.36
N GLY A 88 -3.74 -19.32 -21.07
CA GLY A 88 -4.79 -18.53 -20.46
C GLY A 88 -4.96 -18.87 -18.99
N VAL A 89 -5.91 -18.21 -18.37
CA VAL A 89 -6.22 -18.36 -16.94
C VAL A 89 -7.69 -18.72 -16.77
N ILE A 90 -7.97 -19.59 -15.79
CA ILE A 90 -9.31 -19.94 -15.35
C ILE A 90 -9.64 -19.10 -14.13
N PHE A 91 -10.80 -18.46 -14.14
CA PHE A 91 -11.30 -17.63 -13.06
C PHE A 91 -12.61 -18.20 -12.50
N GLU A 92 -12.71 -18.25 -11.18
CA GLU A 92 -13.99 -18.47 -10.52
C GLU A 92 -14.72 -17.13 -10.39
N THR A 93 -15.95 -17.09 -10.89
CA THR A 93 -16.83 -15.92 -10.81
C THR A 93 -18.17 -16.30 -10.19
N LYS A 94 -18.97 -15.32 -9.82
CA LYS A 94 -20.33 -15.55 -9.31
C LYS A 94 -21.21 -16.30 -10.32
N SER A 95 -20.93 -16.19 -11.62
CA SER A 95 -21.65 -16.85 -12.70
C SER A 95 -21.08 -18.23 -13.07
N GLY A 96 -20.07 -18.70 -12.33
CA GLY A 96 -19.34 -19.94 -12.58
C GLY A 96 -17.94 -19.70 -13.15
N PRO A 97 -17.23 -20.78 -13.50
CA PRO A 97 -15.89 -20.69 -14.03
C PRO A 97 -15.86 -20.02 -15.42
N LEU A 98 -14.87 -19.18 -15.63
CA LEU A 98 -14.60 -18.46 -16.86
C LEU A 98 -13.15 -18.66 -17.28
N ALA A 99 -12.91 -19.14 -18.49
CA ALA A 99 -11.58 -19.29 -19.05
C ALA A 99 -11.29 -18.15 -20.03
N ILE A 100 -10.18 -17.43 -19.80
CA ILE A 100 -9.71 -16.36 -20.67
C ILE A 100 -8.38 -16.78 -21.29
N ARG A 101 -8.35 -16.91 -22.64
CA ARG A 101 -7.13 -17.18 -23.38
C ARG A 101 -6.35 -15.90 -23.66
N ALA A 102 -5.03 -15.98 -23.54
CA ALA A 102 -4.13 -14.85 -23.79
C ALA A 102 -2.83 -15.35 -24.45
N ARG A 103 -2.24 -14.52 -25.31
CA ARG A 103 -0.91 -14.77 -25.88
C ARG A 103 0.21 -14.59 -24.87
N VAL A 104 0.01 -13.69 -23.92
CA VAL A 104 0.91 -13.38 -22.81
C VAL A 104 0.07 -13.20 -21.56
N THR A 105 0.48 -13.81 -20.48
CA THR A 105 -0.12 -13.64 -19.15
C THR A 105 0.90 -12.98 -18.24
N VAL A 106 0.50 -11.93 -17.54
CA VAL A 106 1.30 -11.27 -16.51
C VAL A 106 0.64 -11.54 -15.16
N ASP A 107 1.32 -12.29 -14.31
CA ASP A 107 0.86 -12.57 -12.97
C ASP A 107 1.20 -11.39 -12.05
N CYS A 108 0.17 -10.68 -11.60
CA CYS A 108 0.24 -9.61 -10.62
C CYS A 108 -0.61 -9.96 -9.38
N THR A 109 -0.89 -11.24 -9.14
CA THR A 109 -1.54 -11.71 -7.90
C THR A 109 -0.61 -11.48 -6.71
N GLY A 110 -1.19 -11.36 -5.51
CA GLY A 110 -0.40 -11.08 -4.31
C GLY A 110 0.60 -12.18 -3.94
N ASP A 111 0.26 -13.43 -4.27
CA ASP A 111 1.00 -14.63 -3.86
C ASP A 111 1.48 -15.47 -5.05
N ALA A 112 1.57 -14.89 -6.25
CA ALA A 112 1.97 -15.59 -7.49
C ALA A 112 1.05 -16.79 -7.82
N ASP A 113 -0.26 -16.64 -7.62
CA ASP A 113 -1.22 -17.72 -7.74
C ASP A 113 -1.23 -18.39 -9.13
N VAL A 114 -1.12 -17.59 -10.19
CA VAL A 114 -1.07 -18.09 -11.57
C VAL A 114 0.25 -18.81 -11.85
N ALA A 115 1.37 -18.26 -11.35
CA ALA A 115 2.69 -18.88 -11.53
C ALA A 115 2.79 -20.23 -10.80
N VAL A 116 2.23 -20.33 -9.59
CA VAL A 116 2.15 -21.59 -8.82
C VAL A 116 1.30 -22.61 -9.55
N GLN A 117 0.14 -22.20 -10.05
CA GLN A 117 -0.75 -23.08 -10.83
C GLN A 117 -0.11 -23.56 -12.15
N ALA A 118 0.79 -22.75 -12.71
CA ALA A 118 1.57 -23.10 -13.90
C ALA A 118 2.77 -24.02 -13.59
N GLY A 119 2.97 -24.43 -12.33
CA GLY A 119 4.07 -25.31 -11.93
C GLY A 119 5.42 -24.59 -11.82
N THR A 120 5.45 -23.25 -11.76
CA THR A 120 6.69 -22.50 -11.57
C THR A 120 7.24 -22.78 -10.16
N PRO A 121 8.55 -23.09 -10.02
CA PRO A 121 9.15 -23.24 -8.70
C PRO A 121 9.01 -21.96 -7.87
N CYS A 122 8.44 -22.09 -6.67
CA CYS A 122 8.20 -20.97 -5.76
C CYS A 122 8.71 -21.33 -4.37
N GLU A 123 9.14 -20.32 -3.63
CA GLU A 123 9.50 -20.41 -2.22
C GLU A 123 8.44 -19.73 -1.37
N ILE A 124 8.07 -20.31 -0.25
CA ILE A 124 7.09 -19.76 0.68
C ILE A 124 7.76 -19.54 2.03
N GLY A 125 7.82 -18.26 2.44
CA GLY A 125 8.33 -17.90 3.77
C GLY A 125 9.82 -18.17 3.96
N ARG A 126 10.19 -18.35 5.22
CA ARG A 126 11.55 -18.65 5.66
C ARG A 126 11.73 -20.16 5.82
N ALA A 127 12.98 -20.60 6.09
CA ALA A 127 13.30 -22.00 6.32
C ALA A 127 12.54 -22.64 7.50
N ASP A 128 12.08 -21.83 8.46
CA ASP A 128 11.23 -22.24 9.58
C ASP A 128 9.73 -22.25 9.25
N GLY A 129 9.35 -22.00 8.02
CA GLY A 129 7.96 -21.98 7.56
C GLY A 129 7.17 -20.70 7.87
N LEU A 130 7.78 -19.72 8.55
CA LEU A 130 7.12 -18.47 8.86
C LEU A 130 7.10 -17.53 7.67
N VAL A 131 5.95 -16.93 7.42
CA VAL A 131 5.74 -15.88 6.42
C VAL A 131 5.77 -14.50 7.06
N GLN A 132 5.73 -13.46 6.23
CA GLN A 132 5.65 -12.09 6.73
C GLN A 132 4.33 -11.88 7.50
N PRO A 133 4.37 -11.22 8.67
CA PRO A 133 3.16 -10.95 9.45
C PRO A 133 2.14 -10.14 8.65
N MET A 134 0.89 -10.50 8.78
CA MET A 134 -0.22 -9.74 8.21
C MET A 134 -0.53 -8.50 9.04
N THR A 135 -1.17 -7.53 8.41
CA THR A 135 -1.66 -6.33 9.08
C THR A 135 -3.03 -5.95 8.55
N LEU A 136 -3.86 -5.39 9.42
CA LEU A 136 -5.10 -4.74 9.02
C LEU A 136 -4.83 -3.24 8.92
N MET A 137 -5.06 -2.65 7.76
CA MET A 137 -5.05 -1.21 7.57
C MET A 137 -6.47 -0.67 7.72
N PHE A 138 -6.61 0.44 8.44
CA PHE A 138 -7.90 1.09 8.66
C PHE A 138 -7.72 2.60 8.78
N ARG A 139 -8.81 3.35 8.60
CA ARG A 139 -8.83 4.80 8.77
C ARG A 139 -9.44 5.16 10.11
N MET A 140 -8.92 6.21 10.71
CA MET A 140 -9.46 6.83 11.92
C MET A 140 -9.78 8.29 11.64
N ALA A 141 -10.98 8.69 12.05
CA ALA A 141 -11.42 10.08 12.07
C ALA A 141 -11.09 10.75 13.42
N GLU A 142 -11.34 12.03 13.50
CA GLU A 142 -11.15 12.85 14.71
C GLU A 142 -9.71 12.85 15.24
N PHE A 143 -8.74 12.66 14.35
CA PHE A 143 -7.33 12.74 14.71
C PHE A 143 -6.98 14.16 15.17
N GLN A 144 -6.50 14.26 16.40
CA GLN A 144 -6.15 15.54 17.05
C GLN A 144 -4.76 16.01 16.60
N ARG A 145 -4.66 16.50 15.37
CA ARG A 145 -3.40 16.91 14.75
C ARG A 145 -2.61 17.89 15.63
N ALA A 146 -3.26 18.92 16.15
CA ALA A 146 -2.59 19.93 16.98
C ALA A 146 -1.98 19.34 18.25
N ALA A 147 -2.68 18.42 18.91
CA ALA A 147 -2.17 17.72 20.09
C ALA A 147 -0.98 16.82 19.74
N PHE A 148 -1.07 16.11 18.63
CA PHE A 148 0.02 15.27 18.13
C PHE A 148 1.27 16.12 17.79
N GLU A 149 1.11 17.21 17.04
CA GLU A 149 2.22 18.09 16.68
C GLU A 149 2.88 18.74 17.91
N ALA A 150 2.07 19.15 18.90
CA ALA A 150 2.57 19.68 20.17
C ALA A 150 3.41 18.64 20.91
N TYR A 151 2.89 17.39 21.03
CA TYR A 151 3.62 16.30 21.67
C TYR A 151 4.95 16.01 20.96
N ILE A 152 4.97 15.92 19.65
CA ILE A 152 6.19 15.65 18.89
C ILE A 152 7.19 16.80 18.97
N LYS A 153 6.72 18.04 19.02
CA LYS A 153 7.59 19.22 19.23
C LYS A 153 8.33 19.16 20.56
N GLU A 154 7.65 18.72 21.61
CA GLU A 154 8.25 18.51 22.94
C GLU A 154 9.11 17.24 23.01
N ASN A 155 8.75 16.23 22.24
CA ASN A 155 9.37 14.90 22.24
C ASN A 155 9.85 14.49 20.83
N PRO A 156 10.84 15.20 20.23
CA PRO A 156 11.19 15.01 18.81
C PRO A 156 11.75 13.62 18.48
N LYS A 157 12.20 12.85 19.47
CA LYS A 157 12.65 11.48 19.29
C LYS A 157 11.52 10.45 19.20
N GLN A 158 10.29 10.87 19.53
CA GLN A 158 9.11 10.01 19.56
C GLN A 158 8.41 9.86 18.19
N TRP A 159 8.98 10.43 17.12
CA TRP A 159 8.43 10.28 15.77
C TRP A 159 9.51 10.28 14.71
N ARG A 160 9.37 9.36 13.74
CA ARG A 160 10.24 9.26 12.57
C ARG A 160 9.42 8.97 11.32
N GLY A 161 9.42 9.92 10.38
CA GLY A 161 8.70 9.75 9.11
C GLY A 161 7.21 9.53 9.31
N VAL A 162 6.79 8.28 9.44
CA VAL A 162 5.37 7.88 9.56
C VAL A 162 5.08 6.98 10.76
N HIS A 163 6.04 6.78 11.67
CA HIS A 163 5.89 5.91 12.83
C HIS A 163 6.58 6.48 14.08
N GLY A 164 6.14 6.00 15.24
CA GLY A 164 6.71 6.44 16.52
C GLY A 164 5.80 6.20 17.71
N LEU A 165 5.82 7.15 18.67
CA LEU A 165 5.08 7.13 19.93
C LEU A 165 5.52 5.98 20.87
N TRP A 166 6.81 5.62 20.82
CA TRP A 166 7.36 4.45 21.55
C TRP A 166 7.08 4.48 23.04
N ASP A 167 7.23 5.67 23.70
CA ASP A 167 7.00 5.78 25.13
C ASP A 167 5.52 5.61 25.46
N LEU A 168 4.63 6.24 24.70
CA LEU A 168 3.18 6.08 24.90
C LEU A 168 2.70 4.64 24.65
N VAL A 169 3.25 3.97 23.63
CA VAL A 169 2.94 2.56 23.35
C VAL A 169 3.40 1.67 24.49
N ARG A 170 4.61 1.89 25.01
CA ARG A 170 5.16 1.16 26.15
C ARG A 170 4.31 1.36 27.40
N GLU A 171 3.95 2.59 27.74
CA GLU A 171 3.11 2.92 28.89
C GLU A 171 1.72 2.27 28.77
N ALA A 172 1.07 2.40 27.60
CA ALA A 172 -0.24 1.81 27.36
C ALA A 172 -0.21 0.27 27.42
N THR A 173 0.88 -0.33 26.94
CA THR A 173 1.09 -1.79 27.00
C THR A 173 1.29 -2.26 28.45
N GLN A 174 2.12 -1.55 29.24
CA GLN A 174 2.33 -1.85 30.66
C GLN A 174 1.07 -1.67 31.50
N ALA A 175 0.25 -0.68 31.14
CA ALA A 175 -1.06 -0.46 31.78
C ALA A 175 -2.14 -1.48 31.33
N GLY A 176 -1.84 -2.37 30.37
CA GLY A 176 -2.78 -3.36 29.84
C GLY A 176 -3.88 -2.78 28.93
N VAL A 177 -3.77 -1.50 28.57
CA VAL A 177 -4.72 -0.79 27.69
C VAL A 177 -4.49 -1.15 26.23
N LEU A 178 -3.24 -1.32 25.84
CA LEU A 178 -2.85 -1.66 24.48
C LEU A 178 -2.21 -3.05 24.43
N LYS A 179 -2.64 -3.85 23.45
CA LYS A 179 -2.07 -5.18 23.16
C LYS A 179 -1.65 -5.23 21.70
N LEU A 180 -0.49 -4.68 21.40
CA LEU A 180 0.11 -4.76 20.07
C LEU A 180 1.44 -5.51 20.15
N PRO A 181 1.77 -6.37 19.17
CA PRO A 181 3.08 -7.01 19.06
C PRO A 181 4.14 -6.04 18.49
N ARG A 182 3.90 -4.74 18.54
CA ARG A 182 4.77 -3.66 18.09
C ARG A 182 5.07 -2.70 19.23
N GLU A 183 6.23 -2.05 19.14
CA GLU A 183 6.68 -1.04 20.08
C GLU A 183 6.36 0.38 19.63
N ASP A 184 5.72 0.53 18.45
CA ASP A 184 5.40 1.80 17.82
C ASP A 184 4.05 1.78 17.11
N ILE A 185 3.53 2.96 16.84
CA ILE A 185 2.36 3.17 15.97
C ILE A 185 2.83 3.72 14.62
N LEU A 186 2.29 3.14 13.55
CA LEU A 186 2.52 3.56 12.19
C LEU A 186 1.21 4.11 11.60
N PHE A 187 1.21 5.37 11.19
CA PHE A 187 0.08 5.97 10.50
C PHE A 187 0.51 7.03 9.47
N PHE A 188 -0.38 7.29 8.55
CA PHE A 188 -0.20 8.22 7.44
C PHE A 188 -1.30 9.28 7.46
N ALA A 189 -0.94 10.52 7.16
CA ALA A 189 -1.95 11.53 6.85
C ALA A 189 -2.72 11.14 5.58
N THR A 190 -3.96 11.57 5.50
CA THR A 190 -4.76 11.57 4.28
C THR A 190 -4.98 13.02 3.82
N PRO A 191 -5.54 13.28 2.62
CA PRO A 191 -5.94 14.62 2.21
C PRO A 191 -7.07 15.22 3.05
N HIS A 192 -7.75 14.40 3.85
CA HIS A 192 -8.86 14.82 4.71
C HIS A 192 -8.34 15.30 6.07
N GLU A 193 -8.80 16.48 6.49
CA GLU A 193 -8.49 16.99 7.81
C GLU A 193 -9.06 16.08 8.90
N GLY A 194 -8.27 15.84 9.96
CA GLY A 194 -8.69 14.98 11.07
C GLY A 194 -8.77 13.48 10.74
N GLU A 195 -8.28 13.04 9.58
CA GLU A 195 -8.23 11.63 9.23
C GLU A 195 -6.79 11.12 9.09
N VAL A 196 -6.55 9.91 9.56
CA VAL A 196 -5.30 9.18 9.35
C VAL A 196 -5.57 7.75 8.92
N SER A 197 -4.69 7.20 8.09
CA SER A 197 -4.65 5.78 7.74
C SER A 197 -3.64 5.06 8.62
N VAL A 198 -4.08 4.05 9.36
CA VAL A 198 -3.28 3.32 10.36
C VAL A 198 -2.82 1.98 9.80
N ASN A 199 -1.53 1.68 10.01
CA ASN A 199 -0.91 0.39 9.68
C ASN A 199 -0.08 -0.07 10.89
N SER A 200 -0.76 -0.40 11.98
CA SER A 200 -0.08 -0.71 13.26
C SER A 200 -0.38 -2.10 13.79
N THR A 201 -1.39 -2.78 13.28
CA THR A 201 -1.67 -4.16 13.66
C THR A 201 -0.62 -5.09 13.04
N ARG A 202 -0.22 -6.08 13.77
CA ARG A 202 0.64 -7.17 13.30
C ARG A 202 0.09 -8.46 13.90
N VAL A 203 -0.27 -9.42 13.05
CA VAL A 203 -0.87 -10.70 13.45
C VAL A 203 0.07 -11.84 13.10
#